data_3fd068789aac8191ef0d993c76428881
#
_entry.id   3fd068789aac8191ef0d993c76428881
#
_cell.length_a   1.000
_cell.length_b   1.000
_cell.length_c   1.000
_cell.angle_alpha   90.00
_cell.angle_beta   90.00
_cell.angle_gamma   90.00
#
_symmetry.space_group_name_H-M   'P 1'
#
loop_
_entity.id
_entity.type
_entity.pdbx_description
1 polymer ?
#
loop_
_entity_poly.entity_id
_entity_poly.type
_entity_poly.pdbx_seq_one_letter_code
_entity_poly.pdbx_strand_id
1 'polypeptide(L)'
;MEPTPDHGEQSYRGSGRLSGKKAVITGGDSGIGRAVAIAYAREGADVLISYLNEDEDAQETARWVEEAGQQAVLFPGDLADAATCRAVIDKAVEVFGRVDILVSNAAFQMTHETIEEIPDEEWDRTLAINLSAFFHLTKAALPHMGPGSSIIGSSSVNSDNPVPTLLPYSATKAGIANMTASMAQLLAERGIRANSVAPGPIWTPLIPATMPEEQVESFGQQVPMQRAGQPAELAPVYVLLASDEASYVSGARIAVTGGQPIL
;
A
#
# COMPACT_ATOMS: atom_id res chain seq x y z
N MET A 1 17.34 1.59 -10.75
CA MET A 1 16.61 0.44 -11.33
C MET A 1 16.55 0.61 -12.85
N GLU A 2 16.82 -0.44 -13.59
CA GLU A 2 16.59 -0.47 -15.02
C GLU A 2 15.74 -1.69 -15.39
N PRO A 3 14.62 -1.54 -16.12
CA PRO A 3 14.05 -0.23 -16.51
C PRO A 3 13.55 0.57 -15.30
N THR A 4 13.42 1.89 -15.49
CA THR A 4 12.77 2.74 -14.46
C THR A 4 11.32 2.30 -14.27
N PRO A 5 10.84 2.11 -13.02
CA PRO A 5 9.44 1.78 -12.77
C PRO A 5 8.49 2.88 -13.28
N ASP A 6 7.38 2.48 -13.91
CA ASP A 6 6.30 3.40 -14.29
C ASP A 6 5.31 3.52 -13.12
N HIS A 7 5.16 4.75 -12.61
CA HIS A 7 4.19 5.06 -11.56
C HIS A 7 2.96 5.81 -12.09
N GLY A 8 2.86 5.98 -13.41
CA GLY A 8 1.74 6.67 -14.04
C GLY A 8 1.95 8.17 -14.26
N GLU A 9 3.18 8.68 -14.08
CA GLU A 9 3.51 10.11 -14.21
C GLU A 9 3.08 10.70 -15.55
N GLN A 10 3.15 9.91 -16.61
CA GLN A 10 2.76 10.34 -17.95
C GLN A 10 1.48 9.68 -18.47
N SER A 11 1.15 8.48 -17.95
CA SER A 11 0.10 7.61 -18.51
C SER A 11 -1.25 7.72 -17.80
N TYR A 12 -1.26 7.91 -16.46
CA TYR A 12 -2.52 7.96 -15.71
C TYR A 12 -3.30 9.25 -16.01
N ARG A 13 -4.60 9.11 -16.28
CA ARG A 13 -5.54 10.24 -16.49
C ARG A 13 -6.68 10.12 -15.48
N GLY A 14 -6.82 11.15 -14.64
CA GLY A 14 -7.89 11.23 -13.66
C GLY A 14 -9.24 11.62 -14.29
N SER A 15 -10.30 11.26 -13.59
CA SER A 15 -11.69 11.61 -13.95
C SER A 15 -12.47 12.20 -12.77
N GLY A 16 -11.81 12.51 -11.66
CA GLY A 16 -12.40 13.19 -10.50
C GLY A 16 -13.11 12.26 -9.51
N ARG A 17 -12.84 10.95 -9.56
CA ARG A 17 -13.50 9.93 -8.70
C ARG A 17 -13.24 10.09 -7.21
N LEU A 18 -12.17 10.79 -6.83
CA LEU A 18 -11.79 11.04 -5.44
C LEU A 18 -11.83 12.52 -5.09
N SER A 19 -12.61 13.32 -5.84
CA SER A 19 -12.68 14.77 -5.66
C SER A 19 -12.98 15.16 -4.21
N GLY A 20 -12.06 15.96 -3.61
CA GLY A 20 -12.17 16.45 -2.24
C GLY A 20 -11.88 15.43 -1.13
N LYS A 21 -11.57 14.16 -1.45
CA LYS A 21 -11.19 13.13 -0.47
C LYS A 21 -9.81 13.45 0.13
N LYS A 22 -9.57 12.95 1.36
CA LYS A 22 -8.32 13.11 2.11
C LYS A 22 -7.73 11.74 2.36
N ALA A 23 -6.57 11.47 1.76
CA ALA A 23 -5.93 10.17 1.76
C ALA A 23 -4.63 10.16 2.59
N VAL A 24 -4.41 9.08 3.32
CA VAL A 24 -3.13 8.74 3.96
C VAL A 24 -2.58 7.50 3.27
N ILE A 25 -1.34 7.57 2.77
CA ILE A 25 -0.66 6.47 2.08
C ILE A 25 0.68 6.22 2.75
N THR A 26 0.89 5.01 3.27
CA THR A 26 2.19 4.61 3.82
C THR A 26 3.08 3.98 2.76
N GLY A 27 4.39 4.27 2.79
CA GLY A 27 5.31 3.91 1.71
C GLY A 27 4.90 4.59 0.40
N GLY A 28 4.47 5.86 0.50
CA GLY A 28 4.00 6.63 -0.65
C GLY A 28 5.11 7.32 -1.45
N ASP A 29 6.35 7.18 -0.99
CA ASP A 29 7.56 7.73 -1.60
C ASP A 29 7.97 7.02 -2.89
N SER A 30 7.67 5.73 -3.01
CA SER A 30 8.15 4.89 -4.11
C SER A 30 7.18 3.78 -4.50
N GLY A 31 7.51 3.03 -5.55
CA GLY A 31 6.81 1.83 -5.97
C GLY A 31 5.30 1.98 -6.09
N ILE A 32 4.55 1.02 -5.54
CA ILE A 32 3.09 1.01 -5.58
C ILE A 32 2.50 2.24 -4.87
N GLY A 33 3.07 2.62 -3.72
CA GLY A 33 2.58 3.77 -2.95
C GLY A 33 2.68 5.09 -3.73
N ARG A 34 3.79 5.34 -4.43
CA ARG A 34 3.94 6.50 -5.33
C ARG A 34 2.88 6.49 -6.44
N ALA A 35 2.69 5.34 -7.10
CA ALA A 35 1.70 5.23 -8.17
C ALA A 35 0.27 5.50 -7.65
N VAL A 36 -0.06 5.02 -6.46
CA VAL A 36 -1.35 5.30 -5.81
C VAL A 36 -1.48 6.78 -5.46
N ALA A 37 -0.42 7.41 -4.91
CA ALA A 37 -0.43 8.84 -4.57
C ALA A 37 -0.67 9.71 -5.80
N ILE A 38 0.04 9.45 -6.92
CA ILE A 38 -0.14 10.15 -8.19
C ILE A 38 -1.56 9.98 -8.73
N ALA A 39 -2.07 8.74 -8.73
CA ALA A 39 -3.41 8.46 -9.23
C ALA A 39 -4.48 9.14 -8.35
N TYR A 40 -4.35 9.08 -7.03
CA TYR A 40 -5.29 9.72 -6.10
C TYR A 40 -5.33 11.24 -6.27
N ALA A 41 -4.17 11.87 -6.41
CA ALA A 41 -4.09 13.30 -6.67
C ALA A 41 -4.78 13.67 -7.99
N ARG A 42 -4.54 12.92 -9.05
CA ARG A 42 -5.19 13.14 -10.36
C ARG A 42 -6.69 12.87 -10.34
N GLU A 43 -7.16 12.06 -9.42
CA GLU A 43 -8.58 11.85 -9.16
C GLU A 43 -9.19 12.89 -8.20
N GLY A 44 -8.38 13.83 -7.71
CA GLY A 44 -8.83 14.99 -6.92
C GLY A 44 -8.71 14.85 -5.40
N ALA A 45 -7.90 13.92 -4.91
CA ALA A 45 -7.66 13.74 -3.48
C ALA A 45 -6.39 14.46 -3.02
N ASP A 46 -6.43 15.08 -1.84
CA ASP A 46 -5.23 15.50 -1.12
C ASP A 46 -4.57 14.28 -0.46
N VAL A 47 -3.25 14.26 -0.40
CA VAL A 47 -2.50 13.07 -0.01
C VAL A 47 -1.46 13.37 1.07
N LEU A 48 -1.53 12.65 2.20
CA LEU A 48 -0.39 12.52 3.10
C LEU A 48 0.43 11.31 2.69
N ILE A 49 1.72 11.53 2.46
CA ILE A 49 2.73 10.55 2.07
C ILE A 49 3.58 10.25 3.31
N SER A 50 3.41 9.07 3.90
CA SER A 50 4.30 8.59 4.96
C SER A 50 5.38 7.70 4.38
N TYR A 51 6.62 7.94 4.78
CA TYR A 51 7.83 7.26 4.31
C TYR A 51 8.84 7.11 5.45
N LEU A 52 9.89 6.30 5.26
CA LEU A 52 10.87 6.07 6.32
C LEU A 52 11.89 7.21 6.39
N ASN A 53 12.74 7.35 5.38
CA ASN A 53 13.87 8.30 5.33
C ASN A 53 14.30 8.68 3.91
N GLU A 54 13.57 8.26 2.88
CA GLU A 54 13.85 8.54 1.47
C GLU A 54 13.27 9.91 1.06
N ASP A 55 13.85 11.00 1.62
CA ASP A 55 13.32 12.37 1.47
C ASP A 55 13.22 12.83 0.01
N GLU A 56 14.21 12.52 -0.83
CA GLU A 56 14.21 12.92 -2.24
C GLU A 56 13.08 12.24 -3.02
N ASP A 57 12.87 10.96 -2.79
CA ASP A 57 11.78 10.19 -3.40
C ASP A 57 10.41 10.67 -2.95
N ALA A 58 10.27 10.99 -1.66
CA ALA A 58 9.03 11.53 -1.10
C ALA A 58 8.71 12.92 -1.66
N GLN A 59 9.73 13.81 -1.80
CA GLN A 59 9.58 15.12 -2.42
C GLN A 59 9.19 15.01 -3.89
N GLU A 60 9.78 14.07 -4.63
CA GLU A 60 9.39 13.82 -6.02
C GLU A 60 7.92 13.38 -6.13
N THR A 61 7.46 12.50 -5.24
CA THR A 61 6.05 12.09 -5.19
C THR A 61 5.14 13.27 -4.85
N ALA A 62 5.53 14.10 -3.86
CA ALA A 62 4.79 15.31 -3.48
C ALA A 62 4.66 16.29 -4.65
N ARG A 63 5.73 16.49 -5.43
CA ARG A 63 5.70 17.34 -6.63
C ARG A 63 4.63 16.87 -7.62
N TRP A 64 4.50 15.58 -7.87
CA TRP A 64 3.46 15.04 -8.76
C TRP A 64 2.04 15.23 -8.22
N VAL A 65 1.87 15.15 -6.89
CA VAL A 65 0.58 15.45 -6.23
C VAL A 65 0.22 16.92 -6.41
N GLU A 66 1.18 17.82 -6.20
CA GLU A 66 0.99 19.27 -6.34
C GLU A 66 0.76 19.70 -7.79
N GLU A 67 1.45 19.07 -8.76
CA GLU A 67 1.21 19.28 -10.19
C GLU A 67 -0.20 18.86 -10.64
N ALA A 68 -0.83 17.91 -9.92
CA ALA A 68 -2.23 17.56 -10.13
C ALA A 68 -3.21 18.57 -9.50
N GLY A 69 -2.71 19.60 -8.81
CA GLY A 69 -3.51 20.63 -8.15
C GLY A 69 -4.01 20.26 -6.76
N GLN A 70 -3.43 19.23 -6.15
CA GLN A 70 -3.83 18.75 -4.82
C GLN A 70 -2.75 19.06 -3.77
N GLN A 71 -3.13 19.01 -2.49
CA GLN A 71 -2.21 19.23 -1.40
C GLN A 71 -1.43 17.95 -1.08
N ALA A 72 -0.09 18.03 -1.04
CA ALA A 72 0.78 16.99 -0.53
C ALA A 72 1.24 17.31 0.89
N VAL A 73 1.27 16.31 1.77
CA VAL A 73 1.86 16.40 3.11
C VAL A 73 2.85 15.27 3.27
N LEU A 74 4.10 15.60 3.58
CA LEU A 74 5.16 14.62 3.83
C LEU A 74 5.30 14.33 5.31
N PHE A 75 5.43 13.04 5.66
CA PHE A 75 5.64 12.60 7.04
C PHE A 75 6.69 11.48 7.10
N PRO A 76 7.95 11.79 7.48
CA PRO A 76 8.97 10.78 7.70
C PRO A 76 8.78 10.09 9.05
N GLY A 77 9.04 8.78 9.11
CA GLY A 77 9.04 8.04 10.37
C GLY A 77 8.93 6.53 10.24
N ASP A 78 9.49 5.82 11.22
CA ASP A 78 9.48 4.36 11.26
C ASP A 78 8.14 3.85 11.80
N LEU A 79 7.39 3.17 10.95
CA LEU A 79 6.08 2.59 11.29
C LEU A 79 6.17 1.34 12.18
N ALA A 80 7.37 0.83 12.46
CA ALA A 80 7.55 -0.18 13.50
C ALA A 80 7.14 0.37 14.88
N ASP A 81 7.18 1.69 15.08
CA ASP A 81 6.73 2.35 16.31
C ASP A 81 5.24 2.73 16.22
N ALA A 82 4.46 2.23 17.16
CA ALA A 82 3.04 2.56 17.28
C ALA A 82 2.77 4.06 17.56
N ALA A 83 3.72 4.78 18.16
CA ALA A 83 3.58 6.22 18.36
C ALA A 83 3.72 6.98 17.02
N THR A 84 4.63 6.55 16.17
CA THR A 84 4.78 7.08 14.80
C THR A 84 3.51 6.83 13.98
N CYS A 85 2.93 5.62 14.05
CA CYS A 85 1.65 5.34 13.37
C CYS A 85 0.52 6.31 13.79
N ARG A 86 0.44 6.65 15.09
CA ARG A 86 -0.53 7.65 15.57
C ARG A 86 -0.20 9.04 15.05
N ALA A 87 1.07 9.44 15.11
CA ALA A 87 1.51 10.76 14.66
C ALA A 87 1.26 11.01 13.16
N VAL A 88 1.36 9.99 12.31
CA VAL A 88 0.95 10.05 10.89
C VAL A 88 -0.51 10.49 10.76
N ILE A 89 -1.39 9.86 11.51
CA ILE A 89 -2.83 10.17 11.47
C ILE A 89 -3.11 11.54 12.10
N ASP A 90 -2.49 11.85 13.23
CA ASP A 90 -2.63 13.16 13.88
C ASP A 90 -2.24 14.28 12.93
N LYS A 91 -1.15 14.09 12.16
CA LYS A 91 -0.72 15.06 11.13
C LYS A 91 -1.72 15.19 9.98
N ALA A 92 -2.29 14.09 9.52
CA ALA A 92 -3.33 14.14 8.50
C ALA A 92 -4.57 14.91 9.01
N VAL A 93 -4.98 14.68 10.24
CA VAL A 93 -6.13 15.37 10.85
C VAL A 93 -5.83 16.84 11.10
N GLU A 94 -4.61 17.17 11.56
CA GLU A 94 -4.16 18.56 11.73
C GLU A 94 -4.30 19.36 10.42
N VAL A 95 -3.90 18.79 9.30
CA VAL A 95 -3.85 19.49 8.02
C VAL A 95 -5.17 19.38 7.24
N PHE A 96 -5.80 18.22 7.22
CA PHE A 96 -6.97 17.95 6.39
C PHE A 96 -8.30 17.98 7.16
N GLY A 97 -8.27 17.90 8.47
CA GLY A 97 -9.45 17.86 9.35
C GLY A 97 -10.13 16.48 9.46
N ARG A 98 -9.81 15.54 8.58
CA ARG A 98 -10.38 14.17 8.53
C ARG A 98 -9.51 13.21 7.72
N VAL A 99 -9.87 11.94 7.76
CA VAL A 99 -9.31 10.90 6.89
C VAL A 99 -10.46 10.20 6.15
N ASP A 100 -10.48 10.27 4.83
CA ASP A 100 -11.47 9.56 4.00
C ASP A 100 -10.92 8.21 3.49
N ILE A 101 -9.61 8.14 3.26
CA ILE A 101 -8.95 6.98 2.69
C ILE A 101 -7.66 6.69 3.47
N LEU A 102 -7.52 5.44 3.93
CA LEU A 102 -6.27 4.94 4.51
C LEU A 102 -5.73 3.80 3.63
N VAL A 103 -4.54 3.98 3.06
CA VAL A 103 -3.80 2.95 2.32
C VAL A 103 -2.59 2.52 3.14
N SER A 104 -2.64 1.31 3.70
CA SER A 104 -1.50 0.68 4.37
C SER A 104 -0.71 -0.12 3.34
N ASN A 105 0.36 0.49 2.81
CA ASN A 105 1.16 -0.08 1.73
C ASN A 105 2.63 -0.30 2.12
N ALA A 106 3.20 0.47 3.04
CA ALA A 106 4.57 0.26 3.52
C ALA A 106 4.81 -1.20 3.91
N ALA A 107 5.96 -1.74 3.52
CA ALA A 107 6.31 -3.11 3.80
C ALA A 107 7.83 -3.27 3.97
N PHE A 108 8.18 -4.28 4.74
CA PHE A 108 9.53 -4.80 4.92
C PHE A 108 9.54 -6.27 4.52
N GLN A 109 10.60 -6.71 3.84
CA GLN A 109 10.86 -8.11 3.53
C GLN A 109 12.36 -8.36 3.46
N MET A 110 12.77 -9.58 3.77
CA MET A 110 14.10 -10.14 3.50
C MET A 110 13.95 -11.58 3.11
N THR A 111 14.92 -12.12 2.37
CA THR A 111 14.93 -13.53 1.91
C THR A 111 15.90 -14.35 2.74
N HIS A 112 15.47 -15.53 3.19
CA HIS A 112 16.28 -16.52 3.88
C HIS A 112 16.02 -17.91 3.34
N GLU A 113 17.04 -18.75 3.22
CA GLU A 113 16.90 -20.11 2.70
C GLU A 113 16.35 -21.08 3.75
N THR A 114 16.60 -20.81 5.03
CA THR A 114 16.13 -21.66 6.14
C THR A 114 15.49 -20.81 7.25
N ILE A 115 14.65 -21.43 8.06
CA ILE A 115 13.99 -20.74 9.17
C ILE A 115 14.98 -20.33 10.26
N GLU A 116 16.06 -21.10 10.43
CA GLU A 116 17.10 -20.85 11.43
C GLU A 116 17.96 -19.61 11.10
N GLU A 117 17.97 -19.19 9.84
CA GLU A 117 18.68 -17.98 9.39
C GLU A 117 17.90 -16.71 9.68
N ILE A 118 16.60 -16.80 10.00
CA ILE A 118 15.75 -15.62 10.25
C ILE A 118 16.07 -15.10 11.67
N PRO A 119 16.66 -13.88 11.82
CA PRO A 119 16.87 -13.31 13.13
C PRO A 119 15.53 -12.96 13.81
N ASP A 120 15.43 -13.17 15.13
CA ASP A 120 14.24 -12.83 15.91
C ASP A 120 13.85 -11.34 15.75
N GLU A 121 14.85 -10.46 15.71
CA GLU A 121 14.64 -9.02 15.52
C GLU A 121 14.06 -8.68 14.13
N GLU A 122 14.44 -9.46 13.10
CA GLU A 122 13.88 -9.28 11.76
C GLU A 122 12.44 -9.79 11.70
N TRP A 123 12.16 -10.90 12.33
CA TRP A 123 10.79 -11.40 12.49
C TRP A 123 9.91 -10.33 13.15
N ASP A 124 10.34 -9.82 14.29
CA ASP A 124 9.61 -8.78 15.05
C ASP A 124 9.42 -7.51 14.21
N ARG A 125 10.46 -7.07 13.50
CA ARG A 125 10.39 -5.89 12.62
C ARG A 125 9.41 -6.11 11.47
N THR A 126 9.43 -7.29 10.85
CA THR A 126 8.50 -7.62 9.75
C THR A 126 7.05 -7.57 10.22
N LEU A 127 6.76 -8.14 11.38
CA LEU A 127 5.42 -8.07 11.99
C LEU A 127 5.05 -6.65 12.37
N ALA A 128 5.96 -5.89 12.94
CA ALA A 128 5.72 -4.52 13.37
C ALA A 128 5.34 -3.62 12.19
N ILE A 129 6.14 -3.63 11.11
CA ILE A 129 5.93 -2.77 9.94
C ILE A 129 4.73 -3.23 9.10
N ASN A 130 4.66 -4.53 8.77
CA ASN A 130 3.69 -5.00 7.79
C ASN A 130 2.29 -5.19 8.39
N LEU A 131 2.19 -5.62 9.64
CA LEU A 131 0.92 -6.05 10.24
C LEU A 131 0.48 -5.14 11.39
N SER A 132 1.36 -4.91 12.39
CA SER A 132 1.00 -4.11 13.55
C SER A 132 0.76 -2.64 13.19
N ALA A 133 1.55 -2.09 12.27
CA ALA A 133 1.34 -0.73 11.76
C ALA A 133 -0.05 -0.57 11.12
N PHE A 134 -0.52 -1.54 10.33
CA PHE A 134 -1.86 -1.51 9.75
C PHE A 134 -2.95 -1.43 10.82
N PHE A 135 -2.81 -2.21 11.90
CA PHE A 135 -3.71 -2.12 13.05
C PHE A 135 -3.64 -0.75 13.73
N HIS A 136 -2.44 -0.24 14.03
CA HIS A 136 -2.25 1.03 14.75
C HIS A 136 -2.76 2.23 13.94
N LEU A 137 -2.44 2.29 12.66
CA LEU A 137 -2.92 3.32 11.73
C LEU A 137 -4.45 3.31 11.63
N THR A 138 -5.03 2.13 11.42
CA THR A 138 -6.50 1.98 11.35
C THR A 138 -7.15 2.44 12.64
N LYS A 139 -6.66 1.96 13.80
CA LYS A 139 -7.20 2.33 15.11
C LYS A 139 -7.15 3.84 15.34
N ALA A 140 -6.05 4.50 14.95
CA ALA A 140 -5.90 5.95 15.07
C ALA A 140 -6.81 6.71 14.09
N ALA A 141 -6.98 6.22 12.86
CA ALA A 141 -7.78 6.87 11.83
C ALA A 141 -9.29 6.80 12.10
N LEU A 142 -9.78 5.70 12.67
CA LEU A 142 -11.21 5.43 12.84
C LEU A 142 -12.03 6.57 13.51
N PRO A 143 -11.53 7.30 14.53
CA PRO A 143 -12.27 8.45 15.10
C PRO A 143 -12.49 9.61 14.11
N HIS A 144 -11.68 9.66 13.05
CA HIS A 144 -11.65 10.73 12.03
C HIS A 144 -12.21 10.28 10.69
N MET A 145 -12.74 9.05 10.62
CA MET A 145 -13.35 8.46 9.42
C MET A 145 -14.86 8.40 9.57
N GLY A 146 -15.57 8.95 8.59
CA GLY A 146 -17.03 8.94 8.50
C GLY A 146 -17.56 7.90 7.49
N PRO A 147 -18.89 7.83 7.31
CA PRO A 147 -19.51 7.00 6.28
C PRO A 147 -18.95 7.34 4.88
N GLY A 148 -18.73 6.33 4.06
CA GLY A 148 -18.10 6.45 2.74
C GLY A 148 -16.57 6.42 2.76
N SER A 149 -15.95 6.34 3.94
CA SER A 149 -14.48 6.15 4.05
C SER A 149 -14.07 4.73 3.65
N SER A 150 -12.81 4.61 3.21
CA SER A 150 -12.22 3.35 2.73
C SER A 150 -10.86 3.07 3.37
N ILE A 151 -10.69 1.82 3.83
CA ILE A 151 -9.40 1.29 4.32
C ILE A 151 -8.93 0.25 3.30
N ILE A 152 -7.68 0.38 2.85
CA ILE A 152 -7.10 -0.51 1.84
C ILE A 152 -5.76 -1.03 2.32
N GLY A 153 -5.66 -2.36 2.48
CA GLY A 153 -4.41 -3.03 2.82
C GLY A 153 -3.70 -3.58 1.58
N SER A 154 -2.39 -3.34 1.47
CA SER A 154 -1.56 -4.00 0.44
C SER A 154 -1.15 -5.40 0.93
N SER A 155 -1.90 -6.43 0.53
CA SER A 155 -1.60 -7.84 0.73
C SER A 155 -0.57 -8.32 -0.31
N SER A 156 -0.64 -9.54 -0.78
CA SER A 156 0.22 -10.13 -1.82
C SER A 156 -0.40 -11.43 -2.33
N VAL A 157 0.02 -11.91 -3.51
CA VAL A 157 -0.17 -13.31 -3.90
C VAL A 157 0.41 -14.29 -2.87
N ASN A 158 1.43 -13.85 -2.14
CA ASN A 158 2.07 -14.65 -1.08
C ASN A 158 1.15 -14.88 0.15
N SER A 159 0.00 -14.23 0.21
CA SER A 159 -1.01 -14.54 1.23
C SER A 159 -1.66 -15.91 1.05
N ASP A 160 -1.67 -16.44 -0.16
CA ASP A 160 -2.27 -17.74 -0.51
C ASP A 160 -1.23 -18.72 -1.06
N ASN A 161 -0.26 -18.21 -1.80
CA ASN A 161 0.82 -18.98 -2.42
C ASN A 161 2.16 -18.50 -1.83
N PRO A 162 2.48 -18.86 -0.57
CA PRO A 162 3.66 -18.34 0.11
C PRO A 162 4.94 -18.81 -0.57
N VAL A 163 5.89 -17.89 -0.74
CA VAL A 163 7.24 -18.20 -1.17
C VAL A 163 8.03 -18.62 0.07
N PRO A 164 8.64 -19.84 0.10
CA PRO A 164 9.33 -20.35 1.30
C PRO A 164 10.40 -19.41 1.86
N THR A 165 11.19 -18.78 0.99
CA THR A 165 12.27 -17.87 1.36
C THR A 165 11.77 -16.52 1.90
N LEU A 166 10.45 -16.24 1.85
CA LEU A 166 9.80 -15.03 2.34
C LEU A 166 8.82 -15.35 3.49
N LEU A 167 9.14 -16.28 4.37
CA LEU A 167 8.24 -16.79 5.41
C LEU A 167 7.61 -15.67 6.28
N PRO A 168 8.37 -14.74 6.90
CA PRO A 168 7.78 -13.68 7.74
C PRO A 168 6.88 -12.75 6.92
N TYR A 169 7.34 -12.35 5.73
CA TYR A 169 6.57 -11.50 4.83
C TYR A 169 5.24 -12.17 4.43
N SER A 170 5.28 -13.41 3.98
CA SER A 170 4.08 -14.17 3.56
C SER A 170 3.06 -14.28 4.70
N ALA A 171 3.52 -14.56 5.92
CA ALA A 171 2.66 -14.61 7.11
C ALA A 171 1.96 -13.27 7.36
N THR A 172 2.69 -12.15 7.23
CA THR A 172 2.09 -10.81 7.41
C THR A 172 1.10 -10.48 6.31
N LYS A 173 1.36 -10.88 5.06
CA LYS A 173 0.45 -10.61 3.93
C LYS A 173 -0.86 -11.41 4.01
N ALA A 174 -0.80 -12.63 4.52
CA ALA A 174 -1.99 -13.40 4.89
C ALA A 174 -2.76 -12.74 6.05
N GLY A 175 -2.03 -12.24 7.06
CA GLY A 175 -2.59 -11.48 8.18
C GLY A 175 -3.34 -10.23 7.71
N ILE A 176 -2.78 -9.44 6.79
CA ILE A 176 -3.44 -8.24 6.21
C ILE A 176 -4.75 -8.63 5.52
N ALA A 177 -4.76 -9.68 4.70
CA ALA A 177 -5.96 -10.13 4.00
C ALA A 177 -7.07 -10.53 4.99
N ASN A 178 -6.72 -11.27 6.03
CA ASN A 178 -7.67 -11.71 7.06
C ASN A 178 -8.17 -10.54 7.93
N MET A 179 -7.27 -9.64 8.37
CA MET A 179 -7.64 -8.44 9.12
C MET A 179 -8.61 -7.56 8.32
N THR A 180 -8.37 -7.39 7.03
CA THR A 180 -9.23 -6.59 6.16
C THR A 180 -10.65 -7.15 6.10
N ALA A 181 -10.80 -8.48 5.95
CA ALA A 181 -12.10 -9.13 5.95
C ALA A 181 -12.82 -8.97 7.31
N SER A 182 -12.09 -9.04 8.42
CA SER A 182 -12.64 -8.81 9.76
C SER A 182 -13.06 -7.35 9.95
N MET A 183 -12.23 -6.39 9.53
CA MET A 183 -12.54 -4.95 9.60
C MET A 183 -13.77 -4.60 8.78
N ALA A 184 -13.96 -5.21 7.61
CA ALA A 184 -15.14 -4.99 6.76
C ALA A 184 -16.43 -5.29 7.51
N GLN A 185 -16.47 -6.37 8.29
CA GLN A 185 -17.64 -6.74 9.11
C GLN A 185 -17.80 -5.80 10.32
N LEU A 186 -16.70 -5.50 11.04
CA LEU A 186 -16.74 -4.65 12.22
C LEU A 186 -17.16 -3.21 11.92
N LEU A 187 -16.86 -2.71 10.73
CA LEU A 187 -17.03 -1.30 10.36
C LEU A 187 -18.26 -1.05 9.47
N ALA A 188 -18.98 -2.10 9.09
CA ALA A 188 -20.13 -2.02 8.18
C ALA A 188 -21.22 -1.06 8.67
N GLU A 189 -21.58 -1.13 9.96
CA GLU A 189 -22.60 -0.25 10.56
C GLU A 189 -22.17 1.23 10.59
N ARG A 190 -20.85 1.49 10.54
CA ARG A 190 -20.30 2.85 10.44
C ARG A 190 -20.23 3.37 9.01
N GLY A 191 -20.60 2.55 8.02
CA GLY A 191 -20.51 2.89 6.60
C GLY A 191 -19.05 3.00 6.11
N ILE A 192 -18.08 2.36 6.79
CA ILE A 192 -16.67 2.35 6.42
C ILE A 192 -16.36 1.00 5.75
N ARG A 193 -15.76 1.04 4.57
CA ARG A 193 -15.37 -0.16 3.82
C ARG A 193 -13.91 -0.52 4.10
N ALA A 194 -13.60 -1.81 4.10
CA ALA A 194 -12.24 -2.30 4.19
C ALA A 194 -12.00 -3.38 3.13
N ASN A 195 -10.94 -3.20 2.32
CA ASN A 195 -10.58 -4.11 1.24
C ASN A 195 -9.07 -4.28 1.16
N SER A 196 -8.60 -5.29 0.46
CA SER A 196 -7.18 -5.47 0.18
C SER A 196 -6.90 -5.66 -1.30
N VAL A 197 -5.71 -5.24 -1.72
CA VAL A 197 -5.17 -5.55 -3.04
C VAL A 197 -4.09 -6.62 -2.84
N ALA A 198 -4.07 -7.63 -3.70
CA ALA A 198 -3.06 -8.68 -3.72
C ALA A 198 -2.20 -8.55 -5.00
N PRO A 199 -1.09 -7.81 -4.95
CA PRO A 199 -0.15 -7.74 -6.06
C PRO A 199 0.53 -9.09 -6.32
N GLY A 200 0.77 -9.38 -7.60
CA GLY A 200 1.76 -10.35 -8.04
C GLY A 200 3.17 -9.73 -8.05
N PRO A 201 4.07 -10.20 -8.94
CA PRO A 201 5.39 -9.60 -9.09
C PRO A 201 5.29 -8.21 -9.74
N ILE A 202 5.57 -7.16 -8.97
CA ILE A 202 5.54 -5.77 -9.41
C ILE A 202 6.94 -5.16 -9.31
N TRP A 203 7.36 -4.49 -10.37
CA TRP A 203 8.68 -3.89 -10.48
C TRP A 203 8.81 -2.64 -9.60
N THR A 204 9.32 -2.81 -8.39
CA THR A 204 9.47 -1.76 -7.37
C THR A 204 10.87 -1.79 -6.76
N PRO A 205 11.34 -0.70 -6.10
CA PRO A 205 12.63 -0.68 -5.42
C PRO A 205 12.83 -1.77 -4.37
N LEU A 206 11.75 -2.28 -3.79
CA LEU A 206 11.80 -3.38 -2.81
C LEU A 206 12.46 -4.64 -3.40
N ILE A 207 12.29 -4.89 -4.69
CA ILE A 207 12.76 -6.13 -5.34
C ILE A 207 14.29 -6.19 -5.37
N PRO A 208 15.03 -5.25 -6.02
CA PRO A 208 16.49 -5.32 -6.02
C PRO A 208 17.12 -5.03 -4.64
N ALA A 209 16.38 -4.40 -3.72
CA ALA A 209 16.87 -4.16 -2.37
C ALA A 209 16.87 -5.40 -1.47
N THR A 210 16.06 -6.42 -1.78
CA THR A 210 15.78 -7.53 -0.86
C THR A 210 15.91 -8.92 -1.49
N MET A 211 16.15 -9.00 -2.80
CA MET A 211 16.29 -10.26 -3.53
C MET A 211 17.68 -10.43 -4.15
N PRO A 212 18.19 -11.66 -4.27
CA PRO A 212 19.40 -11.96 -5.02
C PRO A 212 19.28 -11.53 -6.49
N GLU A 213 20.42 -11.13 -7.09
CA GLU A 213 20.49 -10.62 -8.47
C GLU A 213 19.87 -11.56 -9.51
N GLU A 214 20.14 -12.86 -9.41
CA GLU A 214 19.56 -13.88 -10.31
C GLU A 214 18.04 -13.93 -10.28
N GLN A 215 17.43 -13.67 -9.12
CA GLN A 215 15.98 -13.61 -8.95
C GLN A 215 15.41 -12.31 -9.50
N VAL A 216 16.17 -11.21 -9.41
CA VAL A 216 15.80 -9.92 -9.96
C VAL A 216 15.76 -9.96 -11.49
N GLU A 217 16.76 -10.61 -12.14
CA GLU A 217 16.84 -10.74 -13.61
C GLU A 217 15.65 -11.51 -14.20
N SER A 218 15.15 -12.52 -13.49
CA SER A 218 14.02 -13.34 -13.93
C SER A 218 12.67 -12.92 -13.34
N PHE A 219 12.65 -11.80 -12.62
CA PHE A 219 11.47 -11.38 -11.85
C PHE A 219 10.25 -11.14 -12.74
N GLY A 220 9.15 -11.84 -12.43
CA GLY A 220 7.89 -11.76 -13.18
C GLY A 220 7.79 -12.68 -14.40
N GLN A 221 8.85 -13.37 -14.81
CA GLN A 221 8.78 -14.27 -15.99
C GLN A 221 7.95 -15.53 -15.71
N GLN A 222 7.73 -15.88 -14.45
CA GLN A 222 6.99 -17.08 -14.03
C GLN A 222 5.47 -16.93 -14.05
N VAL A 223 4.94 -15.69 -14.15
CA VAL A 223 3.48 -15.50 -14.25
C VAL A 223 3.00 -15.68 -15.69
N PRO A 224 1.69 -15.97 -15.91
CA PRO A 224 1.18 -16.20 -17.27
C PRO A 224 1.45 -15.06 -18.27
N MET A 225 1.49 -13.79 -17.82
CA MET A 225 1.85 -12.66 -18.68
C MET A 225 3.36 -12.53 -18.94
N GLN A 226 4.20 -13.37 -18.33
CA GLN A 226 5.65 -13.49 -18.54
C GLN A 226 6.43 -12.16 -18.35
N ARG A 227 5.95 -11.29 -17.45
CA ARG A 227 6.62 -10.05 -17.07
C ARG A 227 6.19 -9.62 -15.67
N ALA A 228 7.03 -8.81 -15.05
CA ALA A 228 6.59 -8.04 -13.91
C ALA A 228 5.53 -6.99 -14.31
N GLY A 229 4.57 -6.73 -13.45
CA GLY A 229 3.68 -5.59 -13.56
C GLY A 229 4.41 -4.30 -13.17
N GLN A 230 3.88 -3.16 -13.62
CA GLN A 230 4.34 -1.84 -13.21
C GLN A 230 3.47 -1.29 -12.07
N PRO A 231 4.00 -0.45 -11.18
CA PRO A 231 3.22 0.22 -10.14
C PRO A 231 1.95 0.89 -10.66
N ALA A 232 2.04 1.55 -11.82
CA ALA A 232 0.90 2.20 -12.49
C ALA A 232 -0.25 1.25 -12.84
N GLU A 233 0.03 -0.04 -13.04
CA GLU A 233 -1.00 -1.04 -13.38
C GLU A 233 -1.84 -1.46 -12.14
N LEU A 234 -1.39 -1.13 -10.93
CA LEU A 234 -2.13 -1.36 -9.69
C LEU A 234 -3.00 -0.18 -9.29
N ALA A 235 -2.55 1.03 -9.56
CA ALA A 235 -3.20 2.25 -9.12
C ALA A 235 -4.71 2.32 -9.42
N PRO A 236 -5.22 1.88 -10.60
CA PRO A 236 -6.66 1.89 -10.90
C PRO A 236 -7.50 1.07 -9.92
N VAL A 237 -6.96 -0.04 -9.39
CA VAL A 237 -7.66 -0.88 -8.41
C VAL A 237 -7.76 -0.15 -7.06
N TYR A 238 -6.70 0.51 -6.62
CA TYR A 238 -6.74 1.34 -5.40
C TYR A 238 -7.71 2.51 -5.55
N VAL A 239 -7.76 3.15 -6.71
CA VAL A 239 -8.72 4.22 -7.00
C VAL A 239 -10.16 3.68 -6.96
N LEU A 240 -10.44 2.54 -7.59
CA LEU A 240 -11.76 1.91 -7.52
C LEU A 240 -12.17 1.65 -6.07
N LEU A 241 -11.32 1.02 -5.27
CA LEU A 241 -11.62 0.67 -3.88
C LEU A 241 -11.80 1.91 -2.98
N ALA A 242 -11.14 3.02 -3.30
CA ALA A 242 -11.27 4.29 -2.59
C ALA A 242 -12.53 5.07 -2.99
N SER A 243 -13.05 4.86 -4.20
CA SER A 243 -14.15 5.62 -4.78
C SER A 243 -15.53 5.12 -4.31
N ASP A 244 -16.55 5.94 -4.55
CA ASP A 244 -17.94 5.59 -4.27
C ASP A 244 -18.49 4.53 -5.25
N GLU A 245 -17.80 4.28 -6.38
CA GLU A 245 -18.12 3.19 -7.32
C GLU A 245 -18.00 1.80 -6.66
N ALA A 246 -17.16 1.67 -5.64
CA ALA A 246 -17.00 0.47 -4.84
C ALA A 246 -17.91 0.43 -3.60
N SER A 247 -19.02 1.16 -3.58
CA SER A 247 -19.90 1.30 -2.41
C SER A 247 -20.42 -0.03 -1.84
N TYR A 248 -20.48 -1.09 -2.64
CA TYR A 248 -20.89 -2.44 -2.20
C TYR A 248 -19.73 -3.44 -2.17
N VAL A 249 -18.48 -2.94 -2.31
CA VAL A 249 -17.26 -3.76 -2.22
C VAL A 249 -16.62 -3.55 -0.86
N SER A 250 -16.78 -4.51 0.04
CA SER A 250 -16.16 -4.53 1.37
C SER A 250 -15.82 -5.97 1.77
N GLY A 251 -14.64 -6.18 2.34
CA GLY A 251 -14.09 -7.49 2.66
C GLY A 251 -13.46 -8.21 1.46
N ALA A 252 -13.37 -7.56 0.32
CA ALA A 252 -12.79 -8.13 -0.89
C ALA A 252 -11.26 -8.09 -0.85
N ARG A 253 -10.66 -9.09 -1.51
CA ARG A 253 -9.25 -9.10 -1.88
C ARG A 253 -9.16 -9.15 -3.40
N ILE A 254 -8.60 -8.10 -4.01
CA ILE A 254 -8.52 -7.98 -5.46
C ILE A 254 -7.11 -8.30 -5.94
N ALA A 255 -7.01 -9.31 -6.79
CA ALA A 255 -5.75 -9.75 -7.40
C ALA A 255 -5.35 -8.87 -8.58
N VAL A 256 -4.06 -8.45 -8.62
CA VAL A 256 -3.40 -7.80 -9.76
C VAL A 256 -2.09 -8.55 -10.01
N THR A 257 -2.12 -9.65 -10.75
CA THR A 257 -1.15 -10.74 -10.60
C THR A 257 -0.53 -11.22 -11.91
N GLY A 258 -0.82 -10.58 -13.04
CA GLY A 258 -0.33 -11.06 -14.34
C GLY A 258 -0.88 -12.44 -14.74
N GLY A 259 -2.05 -12.82 -14.24
CA GLY A 259 -2.74 -14.08 -14.53
C GLY A 259 -2.51 -15.20 -13.50
N GLN A 260 -1.72 -14.98 -12.45
CA GLN A 260 -1.58 -15.94 -11.36
C GLN A 260 -2.86 -15.91 -10.50
N PRO A 261 -3.60 -17.02 -10.34
CA PRO A 261 -4.82 -17.04 -9.54
C PRO A 261 -4.50 -16.91 -8.04
N ILE A 262 -5.40 -16.28 -7.31
CA ILE A 262 -5.51 -16.37 -5.86
C ILE A 262 -6.83 -17.06 -5.54
N LEU A 263 -6.85 -17.93 -4.54
CA LEU A 263 -8.02 -18.74 -4.15
C LEU A 263 -8.64 -18.23 -2.85
#